data_83db63389da330636e9109becd828359
#
_entry.id   83db63389da330636e9109becd828359
#
_cell.length_a   1.000
_cell.length_b   1.000
_cell.length_c   1.000
_cell.angle_alpha   90.00
_cell.angle_beta   90.00
_cell.angle_gamma   90.00
#
_symmetry.space_group_name_H-M   'P 1'
#
loop_
_entity.id
_entity.type
_entity.pdbx_description
1 polymer ?
#
loop_
_entity_poly.entity_id
_entity_poly.type
_entity_poly.pdbx_seq_one_letter_code
_entity_poly.pdbx_strand_id
1 'polypeptide(L)'
;MKRVAVMSVALLAAATLLTGCQKEEVEKLVAPLVADVQETPEAQEMEEEKNPAIPEIDDSLSIEAGARISVVSKSTKGEFWDKVKEGMQAAVKDVNAAYGFKKDDQITMTFEGPDNEEDVESQINTLDAVIAENPSVVCLSAGDMESCQAQLEAAKENGIPVIAFDSNVSDTKLVKAFRGTDNVQIGKYAAYKLGSAIGKMGNVAVFAAQEKTQSSQERVQGFLDNVANYTDIKVVETIYSDQVDDMKAAMQEVLDKYPALDGVFCTNADVSEMFLSVNKDTGDNKVAMVGVDATSKQQEAVKSGDELGILSQNPYAMGYQTMWVAIQATVPKKKVKIEKKVLLDPAWIDAENIESEDYANYIYN
;
A
#
# COMPACT_ATOMS: atom_id res chain seq x y z
N MET A 1 -24.39 -2.15 28.41
CA MET A 1 -23.99 -2.60 29.76
C MET A 1 -23.52 -4.02 29.71
N LYS A 2 -22.24 -4.26 29.47
CA LYS A 2 -21.55 -5.52 29.78
C LYS A 2 -20.15 -5.18 30.25
N ARG A 3 -19.80 -5.71 31.40
CA ARG A 3 -18.65 -5.33 32.22
C ARG A 3 -17.39 -5.99 31.65
N VAL A 4 -16.36 -5.20 31.42
CA VAL A 4 -14.99 -5.65 31.19
C VAL A 4 -14.46 -6.17 32.52
N ALA A 5 -14.01 -7.41 32.56
CA ALA A 5 -13.38 -8.01 33.73
C ALA A 5 -11.88 -7.65 33.72
N VAL A 6 -11.51 -6.74 34.60
CA VAL A 6 -10.11 -6.46 34.92
C VAL A 6 -9.60 -7.61 35.78
N MET A 7 -8.63 -8.38 35.26
CA MET A 7 -7.88 -9.36 36.04
C MET A 7 -6.87 -8.64 36.91
N SER A 8 -7.21 -8.44 38.17
CA SER A 8 -6.29 -7.95 39.20
C SER A 8 -5.34 -9.09 39.61
N VAL A 9 -4.07 -8.94 39.33
CA VAL A 9 -3.01 -9.78 39.91
C VAL A 9 -2.86 -9.39 41.39
N ALA A 10 -3.33 -10.23 42.29
CA ALA A 10 -3.16 -10.08 43.71
C ALA A 10 -1.74 -10.51 44.09
N LEU A 11 -0.87 -9.56 44.38
CA LEU A 11 0.37 -9.80 45.12
C LEU A 11 0.01 -10.01 46.60
N LEU A 12 0.15 -11.24 47.08
CA LEU A 12 0.12 -11.57 48.50
C LEU A 12 1.40 -11.04 49.16
N ALA A 13 1.34 -9.90 49.80
CA ALA A 13 2.39 -9.43 50.70
C ALA A 13 2.12 -10.00 52.09
N ALA A 14 3.01 -10.87 52.58
CA ALA A 14 3.03 -11.30 53.98
C ALA A 14 3.38 -10.11 54.88
N ALA A 15 2.39 -9.63 55.64
CA ALA A 15 2.62 -8.62 56.66
C ALA A 15 3.21 -9.29 57.91
N THR A 16 4.49 -9.08 58.16
CA THR A 16 5.07 -9.20 59.51
C THR A 16 5.36 -7.81 60.03
N LEU A 17 4.76 -7.54 61.19
CA LEU A 17 4.88 -6.33 61.96
C LEU A 17 6.37 -5.98 62.25
N LEU A 18 6.80 -4.82 61.74
CA LEU A 18 7.94 -4.09 62.35
C LEU A 18 7.55 -2.60 62.38
N THR A 19 7.66 -2.10 63.60
CA THR A 19 7.37 -0.76 64.07
C THR A 19 8.17 0.32 63.34
N GLY A 20 7.51 1.43 63.05
CA GLY A 20 7.92 2.78 62.69
C GLY A 20 9.42 3.07 62.48
N CYS A 21 9.69 3.67 61.36
CA CYS A 21 10.93 4.31 60.89
C CYS A 21 11.61 3.67 59.66
N GLN A 22 10.92 3.34 58.62
CA GLN A 22 11.53 3.05 57.31
C GLN A 22 10.62 3.17 56.10
N LYS A 23 9.61 3.99 56.15
CA LYS A 23 8.72 4.23 54.99
C LYS A 23 9.39 5.11 53.92
N GLU A 24 10.28 6.00 54.28
CA GLU A 24 10.95 6.91 53.33
C GLU A 24 12.09 6.30 52.52
N GLU A 25 12.72 5.24 53.02
CA GLU A 25 13.83 4.57 52.26
C GLU A 25 13.30 3.57 51.24
N VAL A 26 12.15 2.97 51.43
CA VAL A 26 11.57 2.01 50.47
C VAL A 26 10.97 2.74 49.26
N GLU A 27 10.41 3.93 49.46
CA GLU A 27 9.92 4.76 48.32
C GLU A 27 11.07 5.30 47.46
N LYS A 28 12.27 5.51 48.03
CA LYS A 28 13.44 5.93 47.26
C LYS A 28 14.13 4.80 46.49
N LEU A 29 13.90 3.54 46.84
CA LEU A 29 14.45 2.37 46.16
C LEU A 29 13.55 1.82 45.06
N VAL A 30 12.27 2.17 45.05
CA VAL A 30 11.29 1.72 44.05
C VAL A 30 11.12 2.77 42.94
N ALA A 31 11.41 4.04 43.22
CA ALA A 31 11.29 5.13 42.24
C ALA A 31 12.17 5.04 40.98
N PRO A 32 13.37 4.39 40.96
CA PRO A 32 14.14 4.23 39.75
C PRO A 32 13.75 3.03 38.87
N LEU A 33 12.92 2.11 39.39
CA LEU A 33 12.50 0.90 38.65
C LEU A 33 11.20 1.09 37.84
N VAL A 34 10.55 2.21 37.96
CA VAL A 34 9.32 2.54 37.22
C VAL A 34 9.56 3.64 36.15
N ALA A 35 10.77 4.21 36.12
CA ALA A 35 11.09 5.37 35.26
C ALA A 35 11.71 5.03 33.89
N ASP A 36 11.81 3.74 33.52
CA ASP A 36 12.39 3.34 32.22
C ASP A 36 11.57 2.21 31.54
N VAL A 37 10.26 2.26 31.68
CA VAL A 37 9.40 1.70 30.66
C VAL A 37 9.30 2.81 29.61
N GLN A 38 10.21 2.85 28.65
CA GLN A 38 9.95 3.53 27.39
C GLN A 38 8.59 3.03 26.94
N GLU A 39 7.60 3.92 26.96
CA GLU A 39 6.35 3.68 26.25
C GLU A 39 6.74 3.24 24.84
N THR A 40 6.56 1.95 24.55
CA THR A 40 6.56 1.50 23.16
C THR A 40 5.61 2.47 22.46
N PRO A 41 5.98 3.02 21.28
CA PRO A 41 5.05 3.84 20.54
C PRO A 41 3.75 3.03 20.45
N GLU A 42 2.73 3.43 21.20
CA GLU A 42 1.41 2.89 21.02
C GLU A 42 1.17 3.03 19.52
N ALA A 43 0.94 1.92 18.86
CA ALA A 43 0.41 1.97 17.53
C ALA A 43 -0.81 2.88 17.67
N GLN A 44 -0.77 4.05 17.05
CA GLN A 44 -1.99 4.78 16.82
C GLN A 44 -2.91 3.75 16.21
N GLU A 45 -3.96 3.35 16.96
CA GLU A 45 -5.04 2.59 16.37
C GLU A 45 -5.34 3.31 15.08
N MET A 46 -5.39 2.57 13.97
CA MET A 46 -5.85 3.13 12.72
C MET A 46 -7.21 3.74 13.08
N GLU A 47 -7.27 5.07 13.25
CA GLU A 47 -8.56 5.71 13.22
C GLU A 47 -9.16 5.27 11.90
N GLU A 48 -10.26 4.51 11.96
CA GLU A 48 -11.04 4.11 10.80
C GLU A 48 -11.54 5.39 10.12
N GLU A 49 -10.67 6.07 9.38
CA GLU A 49 -11.12 7.10 8.48
C GLU A 49 -11.98 6.38 7.43
N LYS A 50 -13.24 6.67 7.52
CA LYS A 50 -14.23 6.26 6.54
C LYS A 50 -13.64 6.50 5.15
N ASN A 51 -13.51 5.40 4.41
CA ASN A 51 -13.30 5.28 2.98
C ASN A 51 -13.12 6.63 2.29
N PRO A 52 -11.93 6.96 1.73
CA PRO A 52 -11.74 8.25 1.10
C PRO A 52 -12.88 8.47 0.12
N ALA A 53 -13.70 9.46 0.40
CA ALA A 53 -14.92 9.69 -0.36
C ALA A 53 -14.57 9.83 -1.84
N ILE A 54 -15.25 9.11 -2.70
CA ILE A 54 -15.23 9.35 -4.14
C ILE A 54 -15.60 10.82 -4.31
N PRO A 55 -14.72 11.65 -4.90
CA PRO A 55 -14.96 13.09 -4.96
C PRO A 55 -16.23 13.37 -5.77
N GLU A 56 -17.02 14.31 -5.29
CA GLU A 56 -18.14 14.83 -6.08
C GLU A 56 -17.62 15.51 -7.34
N ILE A 57 -18.32 15.30 -8.46
CA ILE A 57 -17.99 15.94 -9.73
C ILE A 57 -18.51 17.37 -9.69
N ASP A 58 -17.57 18.32 -9.80
CA ASP A 58 -17.90 19.74 -9.99
C ASP A 58 -18.21 20.02 -11.46
N ASP A 59 -19.48 20.01 -11.82
CA ASP A 59 -19.96 20.26 -13.18
C ASP A 59 -19.92 21.74 -13.62
N SER A 60 -19.51 22.63 -12.73
CA SER A 60 -19.27 24.05 -13.04
C SER A 60 -17.93 24.30 -13.75
N LEU A 61 -17.02 23.34 -13.74
CA LEU A 61 -15.71 23.45 -14.39
C LEU A 61 -15.85 23.42 -15.93
N SER A 62 -15.11 24.26 -16.61
CA SER A 62 -15.06 24.25 -18.08
C SER A 62 -14.05 23.22 -18.58
N ILE A 63 -14.37 21.93 -18.46
CA ILE A 63 -13.53 20.84 -18.96
C ILE A 63 -13.58 20.75 -20.48
N GLU A 64 -12.59 20.08 -21.07
CA GLU A 64 -12.50 19.87 -22.52
C GLU A 64 -13.47 18.77 -22.95
N ALA A 65 -14.46 19.12 -23.77
CA ALA A 65 -15.34 18.14 -24.41
C ALA A 65 -14.55 17.29 -25.43
N GLY A 66 -14.85 15.99 -25.49
CA GLY A 66 -14.14 15.07 -26.38
C GLY A 66 -12.69 14.78 -25.97
N ALA A 67 -12.28 15.15 -24.73
CA ALA A 67 -10.94 14.89 -24.24
C ALA A 67 -10.60 13.39 -24.28
N ARG A 68 -9.39 13.08 -24.76
CA ARG A 68 -8.86 11.72 -24.81
C ARG A 68 -7.80 11.57 -23.71
N ILE A 69 -8.03 10.66 -22.77
CA ILE A 69 -7.12 10.39 -21.66
C ILE A 69 -6.50 9.02 -21.87
N SER A 70 -5.18 8.98 -21.98
CA SER A 70 -4.47 7.73 -22.15
C SER A 70 -3.82 7.33 -20.83
N VAL A 71 -4.09 6.09 -20.41
CA VAL A 71 -3.53 5.52 -19.17
C VAL A 71 -2.47 4.49 -19.54
N VAL A 72 -1.28 4.65 -18.98
CA VAL A 72 -0.17 3.69 -19.06
C VAL A 72 0.10 3.17 -17.66
N SER A 73 -0.27 1.90 -17.41
CA SER A 73 -0.12 1.21 -16.13
C SER A 73 1.15 0.37 -16.10
N LYS A 74 1.55 -0.09 -14.90
CA LYS A 74 2.64 -1.08 -14.75
C LYS A 74 2.24 -2.45 -15.30
N SER A 75 0.96 -2.80 -15.20
CA SER A 75 0.40 -4.00 -15.82
C SER A 75 -1.04 -3.76 -16.26
N THR A 76 -1.49 -4.51 -17.27
CA THR A 76 -2.89 -4.60 -17.70
C THR A 76 -3.60 -5.82 -17.14
N LYS A 77 -2.92 -6.63 -16.32
CA LYS A 77 -3.40 -7.89 -15.74
C LYS A 77 -3.42 -7.82 -14.21
N GLY A 78 -4.29 -8.61 -13.62
CA GLY A 78 -4.42 -8.77 -12.17
C GLY A 78 -5.57 -8.00 -11.56
N GLU A 79 -6.10 -8.54 -10.46
CA GLU A 79 -7.31 -8.03 -9.80
C GLU A 79 -7.16 -6.58 -9.33
N PHE A 80 -5.95 -6.19 -8.88
CA PHE A 80 -5.65 -4.80 -8.53
C PHE A 80 -5.84 -3.85 -9.72
N TRP A 81 -5.24 -4.17 -10.88
CA TRP A 81 -5.32 -3.33 -12.08
C TRP A 81 -6.71 -3.30 -12.68
N ASP A 82 -7.47 -4.41 -12.57
CA ASP A 82 -8.86 -4.46 -12.98
C ASP A 82 -9.71 -3.48 -12.15
N LYS A 83 -9.50 -3.42 -10.83
CA LYS A 83 -10.19 -2.47 -9.95
C LYS A 83 -9.79 -1.01 -10.19
N VAL A 84 -8.51 -0.73 -10.46
CA VAL A 84 -8.04 0.62 -10.86
C VAL A 84 -8.75 1.05 -12.15
N LYS A 85 -8.77 0.18 -13.17
CA LYS A 85 -9.43 0.43 -14.44
C LYS A 85 -10.94 0.65 -14.28
N GLU A 86 -11.60 -0.15 -13.44
CA GLU A 86 -13.01 -0.01 -13.10
C GLU A 86 -13.31 1.38 -12.52
N GLY A 87 -12.52 1.82 -11.54
CA GLY A 87 -12.64 3.15 -10.94
C GLY A 87 -12.44 4.28 -11.96
N MET A 88 -11.44 4.15 -12.85
CA MET A 88 -11.20 5.11 -13.92
C MET A 88 -12.38 5.20 -14.90
N GLN A 89 -12.92 4.04 -15.31
CA GLN A 89 -14.08 3.97 -16.20
C GLN A 89 -15.34 4.56 -15.55
N ALA A 90 -15.52 4.34 -14.26
CA ALA A 90 -16.62 4.93 -13.51
C ALA A 90 -16.54 6.45 -13.50
N ALA A 91 -15.35 7.03 -13.23
CA ALA A 91 -15.14 8.47 -13.28
C ALA A 91 -15.46 9.08 -14.66
N VAL A 92 -15.01 8.44 -15.76
CA VAL A 92 -15.32 8.88 -17.12
C VAL A 92 -16.83 8.85 -17.37
N LYS A 93 -17.50 7.77 -16.96
CA LYS A 93 -18.96 7.62 -17.12
C LYS A 93 -19.71 8.70 -16.35
N ASP A 94 -19.34 8.94 -15.10
CA ASP A 94 -20.02 9.89 -14.22
C ASP A 94 -19.81 11.33 -14.70
N VAL A 95 -18.61 11.69 -15.17
CA VAL A 95 -18.33 13.00 -15.76
C VAL A 95 -19.14 13.18 -17.04
N ASN A 96 -19.13 12.22 -17.97
CA ASN A 96 -19.94 12.32 -19.20
C ASN A 96 -21.43 12.49 -18.91
N ALA A 97 -21.92 11.84 -17.84
CA ALA A 97 -23.31 11.98 -17.40
C ALA A 97 -23.59 13.37 -16.79
N ALA A 98 -22.72 13.85 -15.87
CA ALA A 98 -22.87 15.13 -15.20
C ALA A 98 -22.86 16.31 -16.17
N TYR A 99 -21.99 16.26 -17.20
CA TYR A 99 -21.87 17.29 -18.22
C TYR A 99 -22.83 17.09 -19.41
N GLY A 100 -23.55 15.98 -19.46
CA GLY A 100 -24.47 15.65 -20.56
C GLY A 100 -23.75 15.43 -21.90
N PHE A 101 -22.44 15.06 -21.87
CA PHE A 101 -21.67 14.82 -23.09
C PHE A 101 -22.17 13.60 -23.87
N LYS A 102 -22.22 13.74 -25.21
CA LYS A 102 -22.72 12.70 -26.12
C LYS A 102 -21.86 12.64 -27.37
N LYS A 103 -21.76 11.46 -27.96
CA LYS A 103 -21.01 11.22 -29.19
C LYS A 103 -19.56 11.75 -29.09
N ASP A 104 -19.17 12.64 -29.98
CA ASP A 104 -17.83 13.19 -30.14
C ASP A 104 -17.41 14.10 -28.95
N ASP A 105 -18.40 14.60 -28.17
CA ASP A 105 -18.14 15.38 -26.97
C ASP A 105 -17.78 14.52 -25.75
N GLN A 106 -18.01 13.21 -25.81
CA GLN A 106 -17.69 12.30 -24.68
C GLN A 106 -16.21 12.26 -24.42
N ILE A 107 -15.85 12.36 -23.14
CA ILE A 107 -14.51 12.01 -22.66
C ILE A 107 -14.31 10.52 -22.84
N THR A 108 -13.16 10.13 -23.36
CA THR A 108 -12.79 8.75 -23.59
C THR A 108 -11.46 8.43 -22.88
N MET A 109 -11.23 7.16 -22.59
CA MET A 109 -9.96 6.68 -22.04
C MET A 109 -9.48 5.44 -22.75
N THR A 110 -8.15 5.28 -22.83
CA THR A 110 -7.47 4.00 -23.06
C THR A 110 -6.82 3.52 -21.78
N PHE A 111 -6.57 2.21 -21.67
CA PHE A 111 -5.84 1.63 -20.54
C PHE A 111 -4.86 0.60 -21.12
N GLU A 112 -3.61 0.94 -21.11
CA GLU A 112 -2.54 0.26 -21.82
C GLU A 112 -1.36 0.02 -20.89
N GLY A 113 -0.46 -0.88 -21.28
CA GLY A 113 0.73 -1.26 -20.54
C GLY A 113 1.12 -2.69 -20.82
N PRO A 114 2.19 -3.17 -20.18
CA PRO A 114 2.62 -4.57 -20.28
C PRO A 114 1.65 -5.52 -19.59
N ASP A 115 1.78 -6.81 -19.83
CA ASP A 115 1.07 -7.86 -19.09
C ASP A 115 1.73 -8.18 -17.73
N ASN A 116 2.96 -7.71 -17.50
CA ASN A 116 3.77 -7.96 -16.33
C ASN A 116 4.41 -6.64 -15.83
N GLU A 117 4.34 -6.35 -14.53
CA GLU A 117 4.92 -5.15 -13.93
C GLU A 117 6.46 -5.03 -14.10
N GLU A 118 7.14 -6.14 -14.35
CA GLU A 118 8.59 -6.19 -14.53
C GLU A 118 9.03 -5.80 -15.96
N ASP A 119 8.11 -5.74 -16.92
CA ASP A 119 8.41 -5.38 -18.32
C ASP A 119 8.41 -3.86 -18.53
N VAL A 120 9.41 -3.21 -17.94
CA VAL A 120 9.61 -1.75 -18.03
C VAL A 120 9.85 -1.30 -19.48
N GLU A 121 10.51 -2.13 -20.31
CA GLU A 121 10.78 -1.80 -21.72
C GLU A 121 9.46 -1.67 -22.51
N SER A 122 8.55 -2.62 -22.36
CA SER A 122 7.22 -2.55 -22.97
C SER A 122 6.42 -1.36 -22.49
N GLN A 123 6.55 -0.98 -21.18
CA GLN A 123 5.89 0.21 -20.67
C GLN A 123 6.43 1.50 -21.33
N ILE A 124 7.75 1.64 -21.47
CA ILE A 124 8.39 2.79 -22.13
C ILE A 124 7.91 2.90 -23.58
N ASN A 125 7.91 1.78 -24.33
CA ASN A 125 7.46 1.74 -25.72
C ASN A 125 5.97 2.13 -25.84
N THR A 126 5.13 1.68 -24.90
CA THR A 126 3.71 2.05 -24.84
C THR A 126 3.57 3.54 -24.58
N LEU A 127 4.34 4.10 -23.66
CA LEU A 127 4.31 5.52 -23.33
C LEU A 127 4.75 6.40 -24.50
N ASP A 128 5.78 5.99 -25.26
CA ASP A 128 6.20 6.66 -26.49
C ASP A 128 5.08 6.68 -27.55
N ALA A 129 4.41 5.55 -27.76
CA ALA A 129 3.30 5.44 -28.69
C ALA A 129 2.14 6.33 -28.28
N VAL A 130 1.76 6.30 -27.01
CA VAL A 130 0.68 7.11 -26.44
C VAL A 130 0.95 8.61 -26.58
N ILE A 131 2.17 9.07 -26.29
CA ILE A 131 2.55 10.49 -26.42
C ILE A 131 2.50 10.93 -27.90
N ALA A 132 2.91 10.05 -28.83
CA ALA A 132 2.85 10.33 -30.27
C ALA A 132 1.41 10.52 -30.80
N GLU A 133 0.42 9.92 -30.14
CA GLU A 133 -1.01 10.12 -30.43
C GLU A 133 -1.57 11.47 -29.97
N ASN A 134 -0.79 12.23 -29.21
CA ASN A 134 -1.12 13.53 -28.67
C ASN A 134 -2.46 13.55 -27.91
N PRO A 135 -2.60 12.78 -26.81
CA PRO A 135 -3.81 12.79 -25.98
C PRO A 135 -3.95 14.10 -25.21
N SER A 136 -5.14 14.40 -24.68
CA SER A 136 -5.39 15.58 -23.83
C SER A 136 -4.62 15.46 -22.50
N VAL A 137 -4.48 14.25 -21.96
CA VAL A 137 -3.76 13.95 -20.70
C VAL A 137 -3.22 12.52 -20.74
N VAL A 138 -2.06 12.31 -20.12
CA VAL A 138 -1.53 10.96 -19.84
C VAL A 138 -1.63 10.69 -18.33
N CYS A 139 -2.12 9.50 -17.95
CA CYS A 139 -1.99 8.96 -16.60
C CYS A 139 -0.91 7.88 -16.62
N LEU A 140 0.05 7.92 -15.70
CA LEU A 140 1.18 7.00 -15.65
C LEU A 140 1.34 6.41 -14.24
N SER A 141 1.39 5.07 -14.14
CA SER A 141 1.95 4.37 -12.98
C SER A 141 3.33 3.82 -13.39
N ALA A 142 4.40 4.40 -12.86
CA ALA A 142 5.75 4.08 -13.31
C ALA A 142 6.24 2.72 -12.78
N GLY A 143 6.64 1.80 -13.66
CA GLY A 143 7.29 0.54 -13.31
C GLY A 143 8.74 0.72 -12.85
N ASP A 144 9.36 1.83 -13.25
CA ASP A 144 10.68 2.29 -12.80
C ASP A 144 10.64 3.81 -12.69
N MET A 145 11.08 4.34 -11.55
CA MET A 145 10.98 5.77 -11.24
C MET A 145 11.80 6.67 -12.19
N GLU A 146 12.82 6.15 -12.83
CA GLU A 146 13.77 6.94 -13.64
C GLU A 146 13.62 6.68 -15.13
N SER A 147 13.23 5.48 -15.54
CA SER A 147 13.27 5.01 -16.92
C SER A 147 12.37 5.77 -17.89
N CYS A 148 11.30 6.43 -17.40
CA CYS A 148 10.36 7.18 -18.22
C CYS A 148 10.71 8.67 -18.38
N GLN A 149 11.88 9.13 -17.92
CA GLN A 149 12.19 10.56 -17.90
C GLN A 149 12.12 11.22 -19.28
N ALA A 150 12.70 10.61 -20.30
CA ALA A 150 12.71 11.16 -21.66
C ALA A 150 11.28 11.33 -22.22
N GLN A 151 10.41 10.35 -21.99
CA GLN A 151 9.02 10.37 -22.41
C GLN A 151 8.23 11.48 -21.68
N LEU A 152 8.49 11.66 -20.38
CA LEU A 152 7.87 12.73 -19.59
C LEU A 152 8.33 14.12 -20.04
N GLU A 153 9.59 14.27 -20.41
CA GLU A 153 10.11 15.51 -21.00
C GLU A 153 9.45 15.78 -22.36
N ALA A 154 9.30 14.76 -23.23
CA ALA A 154 8.60 14.87 -24.48
C ALA A 154 7.11 15.24 -24.30
N ALA A 155 6.40 14.63 -23.34
CA ALA A 155 5.04 15.00 -23.01
C ALA A 155 4.94 16.47 -22.59
N LYS A 156 5.86 16.94 -21.75
CA LYS A 156 5.94 18.34 -21.31
C LYS A 156 6.21 19.31 -22.47
N GLU A 157 7.11 18.98 -23.39
CA GLU A 157 7.40 19.78 -24.59
C GLU A 157 6.19 19.87 -25.52
N ASN A 158 5.43 18.78 -25.65
CA ASN A 158 4.18 18.73 -26.41
C ASN A 158 3.00 19.38 -25.66
N GLY A 159 3.20 19.83 -24.42
CA GLY A 159 2.13 20.44 -23.61
C GLY A 159 1.11 19.45 -23.05
N ILE A 160 1.41 18.15 -23.08
CA ILE A 160 0.55 17.08 -22.57
C ILE A 160 0.79 16.97 -21.03
N PRO A 161 -0.22 17.26 -20.19
CA PRO A 161 -0.09 17.07 -18.76
C PRO A 161 -0.03 15.58 -18.40
N VAL A 162 0.81 15.23 -17.42
CA VAL A 162 0.91 13.88 -16.89
C VAL A 162 0.39 13.85 -15.47
N ILE A 163 -0.47 12.89 -15.14
CA ILE A 163 -0.92 12.56 -13.80
C ILE A 163 -0.28 11.22 -13.42
N ALA A 164 0.53 11.20 -12.37
CA ALA A 164 1.07 9.94 -11.85
C ALA A 164 0.06 9.30 -10.88
N PHE A 165 0.02 7.97 -10.84
CA PHE A 165 -0.79 7.22 -9.90
C PHE A 165 -0.09 5.93 -9.45
N ASP A 166 -0.51 5.35 -8.33
CA ASP A 166 0.06 4.15 -7.71
C ASP A 166 1.56 4.28 -7.39
N SER A 167 2.42 4.34 -8.40
CA SER A 167 3.85 4.61 -8.27
C SER A 167 4.26 5.86 -9.04
N ASN A 168 4.98 6.75 -8.38
CA ASN A 168 5.42 8.02 -8.93
C ASN A 168 6.79 7.89 -9.65
N VAL A 169 7.24 8.98 -10.24
CA VAL A 169 8.53 9.14 -10.90
C VAL A 169 9.48 9.95 -10.02
N SER A 170 10.80 9.81 -10.23
CA SER A 170 11.83 10.53 -9.45
C SER A 170 11.74 12.04 -9.65
N ASP A 171 11.61 12.55 -10.89
CA ASP A 171 11.40 13.98 -11.13
C ASP A 171 9.91 14.34 -11.10
N THR A 172 9.39 14.58 -9.91
CA THR A 172 8.00 14.98 -9.69
C THR A 172 7.61 16.34 -10.32
N LYS A 173 8.55 17.10 -10.90
CA LYS A 173 8.24 18.33 -11.64
C LYS A 173 7.73 18.05 -13.05
N LEU A 174 7.89 16.82 -13.54
CA LEU A 174 7.38 16.37 -14.82
C LEU A 174 5.91 15.91 -14.74
N VAL A 175 5.40 15.69 -13.53
CA VAL A 175 4.00 15.32 -13.31
C VAL A 175 3.21 16.45 -12.66
N LYS A 176 1.95 16.58 -13.01
CA LYS A 176 1.07 17.64 -12.53
C LYS A 176 0.46 17.31 -11.16
N ALA A 177 0.15 16.03 -10.93
CA ALA A 177 -0.39 15.51 -9.69
C ALA A 177 -0.06 14.02 -9.53
N PHE A 178 -0.18 13.53 -8.30
CA PHE A 178 -0.04 12.12 -7.93
C PHE A 178 -1.22 11.67 -7.08
N ARG A 179 -1.69 10.45 -7.35
CA ARG A 179 -2.70 9.72 -6.57
C ARG A 179 -2.17 8.33 -6.25
N GLY A 180 -2.11 7.94 -4.99
CA GLY A 180 -1.57 6.64 -4.60
C GLY A 180 -1.95 6.29 -3.18
N THR A 181 -1.50 5.15 -2.70
CA THR A 181 -1.65 4.72 -1.31
C THR A 181 -0.50 5.26 -0.44
N ASP A 182 -0.72 5.44 0.85
CA ASP A 182 0.36 5.69 1.80
C ASP A 182 1.17 4.40 2.03
N ASN A 183 2.15 4.19 1.17
CA ASN A 183 2.99 3.00 1.17
C ASN A 183 3.94 2.94 2.37
N VAL A 184 4.34 4.09 2.92
CA VAL A 184 5.12 4.13 4.17
C VAL A 184 4.26 3.62 5.33
N GLN A 185 2.99 4.00 5.36
CA GLN A 185 2.03 3.51 6.34
C GLN A 185 1.80 1.99 6.22
N ILE A 186 1.66 1.47 4.99
CA ILE A 186 1.60 0.02 4.75
C ILE A 186 2.77 -0.69 5.44
N GLY A 187 4.01 -0.26 5.18
CA GLY A 187 5.20 -0.87 5.78
C GLY A 187 5.18 -0.81 7.31
N LYS A 188 4.82 0.33 7.88
CA LYS A 188 4.72 0.51 9.34
C LYS A 188 3.70 -0.44 9.98
N TYR A 189 2.51 -0.54 9.37
CA TYR A 189 1.47 -1.44 9.90
C TYR A 189 1.86 -2.92 9.72
N ALA A 190 2.50 -3.29 8.61
CA ALA A 190 3.02 -4.64 8.43
C ALA A 190 3.98 -5.02 9.56
N ALA A 191 4.93 -4.14 9.87
CA ALA A 191 5.89 -4.36 10.97
C ALA A 191 5.18 -4.47 12.34
N TYR A 192 4.17 -3.64 12.59
CA TYR A 192 3.40 -3.68 13.82
C TYR A 192 2.58 -4.98 13.95
N LYS A 193 1.84 -5.34 12.90
CA LYS A 193 0.98 -6.53 12.90
C LYS A 193 1.81 -7.82 12.98
N LEU A 194 2.86 -7.92 12.16
CA LEU A 194 3.77 -9.07 12.19
C LEU A 194 4.50 -9.17 13.53
N GLY A 195 5.07 -8.05 14.00
CA GLY A 195 5.77 -8.00 15.28
C GLY A 195 4.87 -8.42 16.45
N SER A 196 3.61 -7.99 16.45
CA SER A 196 2.63 -8.38 17.48
C SER A 196 2.33 -9.88 17.43
N ALA A 197 2.16 -10.45 16.23
CA ALA A 197 1.86 -11.86 16.03
C ALA A 197 2.99 -12.78 16.50
N ILE A 198 4.25 -12.40 16.28
CA ILE A 198 5.43 -13.16 16.72
C ILE A 198 5.89 -12.81 18.15
N GLY A 199 5.08 -12.08 18.92
CA GLY A 199 5.40 -11.74 20.32
C GLY A 199 6.54 -10.75 20.48
N LYS A 200 6.77 -9.90 19.49
CA LYS A 200 7.78 -8.82 19.43
C LYS A 200 9.24 -9.32 19.54
N MET A 201 9.50 -10.55 19.16
CA MET A 201 10.84 -11.16 19.14
C MET A 201 10.93 -12.19 18.00
N GLY A 202 12.12 -12.37 17.44
CA GLY A 202 12.38 -13.39 16.43
C GLY A 202 13.05 -12.87 15.18
N ASN A 203 13.16 -13.73 14.18
CA ASN A 203 13.75 -13.43 12.89
C ASN A 203 12.63 -13.19 11.87
N VAL A 204 12.75 -12.12 11.10
CA VAL A 204 11.80 -11.82 10.02
C VAL A 204 12.54 -11.57 8.72
N ALA A 205 11.89 -11.87 7.60
CA ALA A 205 12.38 -11.54 6.26
C ALA A 205 11.38 -10.65 5.52
N VAL A 206 11.88 -9.89 4.55
CA VAL A 206 11.06 -9.09 3.64
C VAL A 206 11.28 -9.58 2.23
N PHE A 207 10.19 -9.94 1.56
CA PHE A 207 10.19 -10.22 0.13
C PHE A 207 9.42 -9.10 -0.58
N ALA A 208 10.11 -8.42 -1.46
CA ALA A 208 9.60 -7.20 -2.06
C ALA A 208 9.47 -7.31 -3.58
N ALA A 209 8.50 -6.60 -4.14
CA ALA A 209 8.46 -6.32 -5.56
C ALA A 209 9.71 -5.51 -5.97
N GLN A 210 9.77 -5.06 -7.22
CA GLN A 210 10.95 -4.38 -7.77
C GLN A 210 11.41 -3.18 -6.92
N GLU A 211 12.72 -3.11 -6.65
CA GLU A 211 13.34 -1.98 -5.95
C GLU A 211 13.15 -0.66 -6.70
N LYS A 212 13.05 -0.73 -8.03
CA LYS A 212 12.94 0.45 -8.90
C LYS A 212 11.61 1.19 -8.79
N THR A 213 10.60 0.61 -8.13
CA THR A 213 9.29 1.25 -7.95
C THR A 213 9.22 2.03 -6.64
N GLN A 214 8.58 3.21 -6.65
CA GLN A 214 8.38 3.99 -5.43
C GLN A 214 7.57 3.22 -4.38
N SER A 215 6.49 2.55 -4.79
CA SER A 215 5.61 1.83 -3.87
C SER A 215 6.35 0.75 -3.10
N SER A 216 7.20 -0.03 -3.77
CA SER A 216 7.99 -1.08 -3.13
C SER A 216 9.02 -0.52 -2.16
N GLN A 217 9.78 0.52 -2.57
CA GLN A 217 10.75 1.18 -1.70
C GLN A 217 10.09 1.75 -0.43
N GLU A 218 8.97 2.46 -0.57
CA GLU A 218 8.27 3.08 0.55
C GLU A 218 7.70 2.02 1.52
N ARG A 219 7.18 0.89 1.02
CA ARG A 219 6.70 -0.23 1.85
C ARG A 219 7.84 -0.86 2.64
N VAL A 220 8.94 -1.18 1.97
CA VAL A 220 10.14 -1.74 2.64
C VAL A 220 10.71 -0.77 3.66
N GLN A 221 10.88 0.51 3.31
CA GLN A 221 11.41 1.52 4.22
C GLN A 221 10.50 1.70 5.45
N GLY A 222 9.18 1.80 5.26
CA GLY A 222 8.24 1.91 6.37
C GLY A 222 8.28 0.70 7.31
N PHE A 223 8.46 -0.51 6.77
CA PHE A 223 8.64 -1.73 7.56
C PHE A 223 9.93 -1.69 8.37
N LEU A 224 11.06 -1.42 7.73
CA LEU A 224 12.38 -1.39 8.38
C LEU A 224 12.46 -0.33 9.47
N ASP A 225 11.94 0.87 9.21
CA ASP A 225 11.92 1.98 10.18
C ASP A 225 11.08 1.62 11.41
N ASN A 226 9.97 0.90 11.24
CA ASN A 226 9.13 0.50 12.37
C ASN A 226 9.71 -0.70 13.13
N VAL A 227 10.23 -1.71 12.42
CA VAL A 227 10.88 -2.87 13.05
C VAL A 227 12.06 -2.45 13.91
N ALA A 228 12.80 -1.39 13.55
CA ALA A 228 13.91 -0.86 14.34
C ALA A 228 13.52 -0.45 15.78
N ASN A 229 12.22 -0.27 16.06
CA ASN A 229 11.74 0.00 17.42
C ASN A 229 11.60 -1.28 18.29
N TYR A 230 11.74 -2.47 17.71
CA TYR A 230 11.69 -3.74 18.42
C TYR A 230 13.11 -4.29 18.59
N THR A 231 13.65 -4.26 19.82
CA THR A 231 15.02 -4.67 20.09
C THR A 231 15.30 -6.16 19.84
N ASP A 232 14.26 -6.98 19.91
CA ASP A 232 14.36 -8.44 19.84
C ASP A 232 13.86 -9.01 18.50
N ILE A 233 13.46 -8.16 17.54
CA ILE A 233 13.17 -8.56 16.17
C ILE A 233 14.37 -8.26 15.28
N LYS A 234 14.81 -9.25 14.52
CA LYS A 234 15.90 -9.12 13.56
C LYS A 234 15.39 -9.34 12.15
N VAL A 235 15.54 -8.36 11.27
CA VAL A 235 15.39 -8.56 9.82
C VAL A 235 16.64 -9.29 9.32
N VAL A 236 16.47 -10.53 8.88
CA VAL A 236 17.58 -11.39 8.45
C VAL A 236 17.87 -11.30 6.97
N GLU A 237 16.85 -11.02 6.16
CA GLU A 237 16.97 -10.82 4.70
C GLU A 237 15.93 -9.80 4.22
N THR A 238 16.30 -9.06 3.18
CA THR A 238 15.38 -8.24 2.38
C THR A 238 15.75 -8.50 0.92
N ILE A 239 14.82 -9.06 0.15
CA ILE A 239 15.05 -9.47 -1.23
C ILE A 239 14.00 -8.81 -2.14
N TYR A 240 14.45 -8.12 -3.17
CA TYR A 240 13.59 -7.55 -4.21
C TYR A 240 13.55 -8.46 -5.44
N SER A 241 12.40 -8.49 -6.13
CA SER A 241 12.18 -9.40 -7.25
C SER A 241 13.12 -9.12 -8.44
N ASP A 242 13.53 -7.88 -8.64
CA ASP A 242 14.46 -7.49 -9.70
C ASP A 242 15.94 -7.70 -9.35
N GLN A 243 16.25 -8.26 -8.19
CA GLN A 243 17.60 -8.62 -7.74
C GLN A 243 17.92 -10.11 -7.85
N VAL A 244 16.94 -10.93 -8.22
CA VAL A 244 17.05 -12.39 -8.32
C VAL A 244 16.40 -12.92 -9.59
N ASP A 245 16.94 -14.01 -10.13
CA ASP A 245 16.40 -14.63 -11.35
C ASP A 245 15.10 -15.40 -11.09
N ASP A 246 14.94 -15.94 -9.87
CA ASP A 246 13.77 -16.73 -9.44
C ASP A 246 13.43 -16.41 -7.98
N MET A 247 12.37 -15.62 -7.79
CA MET A 247 11.94 -15.19 -6.47
C MET A 247 11.48 -16.35 -5.58
N LYS A 248 10.83 -17.38 -6.15
CA LYS A 248 10.41 -18.55 -5.36
C LYS A 248 11.62 -19.37 -4.88
N ALA A 249 12.63 -19.54 -5.74
CA ALA A 249 13.87 -20.20 -5.33
C ALA A 249 14.56 -19.41 -4.21
N ALA A 250 14.63 -18.08 -4.33
CA ALA A 250 15.19 -17.22 -3.29
C ALA A 250 14.42 -17.30 -1.96
N MET A 251 13.07 -17.35 -2.02
CA MET A 251 12.24 -17.58 -0.84
C MET A 251 12.55 -18.92 -0.16
N GLN A 252 12.68 -19.99 -0.95
CA GLN A 252 13.02 -21.32 -0.41
C GLN A 252 14.42 -21.33 0.22
N GLU A 253 15.42 -20.68 -0.41
CA GLU A 253 16.75 -20.54 0.15
C GLU A 253 16.76 -19.83 1.49
N VAL A 254 15.91 -18.80 1.67
CA VAL A 254 15.76 -18.10 2.96
C VAL A 254 15.16 -19.02 4.01
N LEU A 255 14.13 -19.81 3.68
CA LEU A 255 13.55 -20.78 4.61
C LEU A 255 14.56 -21.85 5.02
N ASP A 256 15.34 -22.36 4.08
CA ASP A 256 16.38 -23.36 4.34
C ASP A 256 17.53 -22.80 5.21
N LYS A 257 17.93 -21.54 4.94
CA LYS A 257 19.01 -20.86 5.66
C LYS A 257 18.60 -20.44 7.08
N TYR A 258 17.34 -20.13 7.28
CA TYR A 258 16.80 -19.66 8.55
C TYR A 258 15.63 -20.55 9.02
N PRO A 259 15.90 -21.79 9.46
CA PRO A 259 14.84 -22.72 9.90
C PRO A 259 14.05 -22.25 11.14
N ALA A 260 14.51 -21.19 11.81
CA ALA A 260 13.83 -20.48 12.88
C ALA A 260 13.36 -19.10 12.42
N LEU A 261 12.90 -18.97 11.18
CA LEU A 261 12.25 -17.75 10.68
C LEU A 261 10.84 -17.67 11.28
N ASP A 262 10.54 -16.59 11.98
CA ASP A 262 9.27 -16.41 12.68
C ASP A 262 8.24 -15.68 11.82
N GLY A 263 8.69 -14.77 10.96
CA GLY A 263 7.76 -13.98 10.17
C GLY A 263 8.29 -13.46 8.83
N VAL A 264 7.36 -13.18 7.91
CA VAL A 264 7.63 -12.63 6.57
C VAL A 264 6.67 -11.49 6.28
N PHE A 265 7.20 -10.44 5.67
CA PHE A 265 6.44 -9.39 5.03
C PHE A 265 6.61 -9.45 3.51
N CYS A 266 5.50 -9.54 2.78
CA CYS A 266 5.45 -9.53 1.32
C CYS A 266 4.81 -8.22 0.82
N THR A 267 5.48 -7.51 -0.09
CA THR A 267 5.13 -6.10 -0.37
C THR A 267 4.09 -5.87 -1.45
N ASN A 268 3.64 -6.90 -2.19
CA ASN A 268 2.55 -6.81 -3.17
C ASN A 268 1.88 -8.18 -3.38
N ALA A 269 0.84 -8.22 -4.18
CA ALA A 269 0.06 -9.42 -4.49
C ALA A 269 0.92 -10.57 -5.05
N ASP A 270 1.74 -10.30 -6.06
CA ASP A 270 2.52 -11.33 -6.76
C ASP A 270 3.51 -12.01 -5.81
N VAL A 271 4.26 -11.20 -5.04
CA VAL A 271 5.23 -11.71 -4.06
C VAL A 271 4.52 -12.43 -2.92
N SER A 272 3.35 -11.95 -2.48
CA SER A 272 2.52 -12.61 -1.46
C SER A 272 2.07 -13.98 -1.93
N GLU A 273 1.53 -14.08 -3.15
CA GLU A 273 1.06 -15.36 -3.71
C GLU A 273 2.21 -16.34 -3.96
N MET A 274 3.40 -15.85 -4.35
CA MET A 274 4.60 -16.68 -4.47
C MET A 274 4.98 -17.27 -3.12
N PHE A 275 5.05 -16.45 -2.06
CA PHE A 275 5.42 -16.91 -0.73
C PHE A 275 4.38 -17.86 -0.15
N LEU A 276 3.08 -17.60 -0.31
CA LEU A 276 2.03 -18.53 0.08
C LEU A 276 2.22 -19.91 -0.52
N SER A 277 2.66 -19.99 -1.80
CA SER A 277 2.92 -21.26 -2.46
C SER A 277 4.11 -22.02 -1.86
N VAL A 278 5.17 -21.29 -1.46
CA VAL A 278 6.38 -21.86 -0.83
C VAL A 278 6.11 -22.24 0.63
N ASN A 279 5.43 -21.38 1.39
CA ASN A 279 5.14 -21.58 2.82
C ASN A 279 4.20 -22.78 3.09
N LYS A 280 3.36 -23.11 2.14
CA LYS A 280 2.46 -24.30 2.23
C LYS A 280 3.21 -25.62 2.45
N ASP A 281 4.40 -25.73 1.87
CA ASP A 281 5.16 -26.96 1.85
C ASP A 281 5.96 -27.18 3.16
N THR A 282 5.95 -26.20 4.09
CA THR A 282 6.68 -26.30 5.38
C THR A 282 5.96 -27.12 6.46
N GLY A 283 4.72 -27.58 6.20
CA GLY A 283 3.94 -28.39 7.14
C GLY A 283 3.57 -27.63 8.41
N ASP A 284 3.87 -28.21 9.59
CA ASP A 284 3.54 -27.61 10.89
C ASP A 284 4.43 -26.40 11.25
N ASN A 285 5.49 -26.12 10.48
CA ASN A 285 6.44 -25.03 10.72
C ASN A 285 6.14 -23.81 9.82
N LYS A 286 4.85 -23.49 9.62
CA LYS A 286 4.48 -22.31 8.83
C LYS A 286 5.01 -21.03 9.45
N VAL A 287 5.64 -20.22 8.62
CA VAL A 287 6.12 -18.88 8.98
C VAL A 287 4.93 -17.91 8.95
N ALA A 288 4.82 -17.08 9.98
CA ALA A 288 3.79 -16.04 10.04
C ALA A 288 3.97 -15.05 8.88
N MET A 289 2.89 -14.72 8.16
CA MET A 289 2.95 -13.89 6.96
C MET A 289 1.98 -12.71 7.06
N VAL A 290 2.47 -11.54 6.67
CA VAL A 290 1.67 -10.35 6.37
C VAL A 290 1.95 -9.95 4.91
N GLY A 291 0.90 -9.80 4.12
CA GLY A 291 1.00 -9.37 2.73
C GLY A 291 0.39 -8.01 2.45
N VAL A 292 0.50 -7.61 1.22
CA VAL A 292 -0.14 -6.39 0.68
C VAL A 292 -1.05 -6.79 -0.47
N ASP A 293 -2.11 -6.03 -0.67
CA ASP A 293 -3.22 -6.28 -1.58
C ASP A 293 -4.27 -7.26 -1.03
N ALA A 294 -5.32 -7.54 -1.81
CA ALA A 294 -6.44 -8.39 -1.37
C ALA A 294 -6.98 -9.23 -2.52
N THR A 295 -6.08 -9.94 -3.23
CA THR A 295 -6.50 -10.85 -4.31
C THR A 295 -7.35 -11.99 -3.76
N SER A 296 -8.12 -12.64 -4.64
CA SER A 296 -8.94 -13.80 -4.28
C SER A 296 -8.13 -14.88 -3.56
N LYS A 297 -6.87 -15.11 -3.96
CA LYS A 297 -5.98 -16.09 -3.30
C LYS A 297 -5.54 -15.65 -1.90
N GLN A 298 -5.21 -14.36 -1.73
CA GLN A 298 -4.87 -13.82 -0.41
C GLN A 298 -6.09 -13.85 0.52
N GLN A 299 -7.29 -13.53 0.01
CA GLN A 299 -8.54 -13.66 0.78
C GLN A 299 -8.76 -15.08 1.27
N GLU A 300 -8.53 -16.10 0.42
CA GLU A 300 -8.60 -17.49 0.83
C GLU A 300 -7.54 -17.85 1.88
N ALA A 301 -6.31 -17.34 1.72
CA ALA A 301 -5.22 -17.57 2.66
C ALA A 301 -5.48 -16.93 4.03
N VAL A 302 -6.05 -15.74 4.08
CA VAL A 302 -6.49 -15.09 5.34
C VAL A 302 -7.59 -15.90 6.01
N LYS A 303 -8.60 -16.36 5.26
CA LYS A 303 -9.70 -17.18 5.79
C LYS A 303 -9.24 -18.55 6.30
N SER A 304 -8.21 -19.12 5.68
CA SER A 304 -7.62 -20.41 6.11
C SER A 304 -6.60 -20.27 7.23
N GLY A 305 -6.11 -19.05 7.52
CA GLY A 305 -5.05 -18.78 8.48
C GLY A 305 -3.64 -19.06 7.92
N ASP A 306 -3.49 -19.19 6.60
CA ASP A 306 -2.21 -19.30 5.92
C ASP A 306 -1.50 -17.93 5.83
N GLU A 307 -2.28 -16.85 5.90
CA GLU A 307 -1.83 -15.47 5.99
C GLU A 307 -2.50 -14.80 7.20
N LEU A 308 -1.73 -14.10 8.03
CA LEU A 308 -2.26 -13.43 9.24
C LEU A 308 -3.27 -12.35 8.91
N GLY A 309 -3.04 -11.69 7.81
CA GLY A 309 -3.83 -10.61 7.28
C GLY A 309 -3.05 -9.82 6.24
N ILE A 310 -3.74 -8.92 5.59
CA ILE A 310 -3.27 -8.15 4.45
C ILE A 310 -3.46 -6.65 4.68
N LEU A 311 -2.54 -5.88 4.16
CA LEU A 311 -2.67 -4.42 4.07
C LEU A 311 -3.18 -4.08 2.68
N SER A 312 -4.48 -3.92 2.58
CA SER A 312 -5.14 -3.70 1.31
C SER A 312 -5.20 -2.22 0.94
N GLN A 313 -5.10 -1.96 -0.35
CA GLN A 313 -5.26 -0.65 -0.96
C GLN A 313 -6.73 -0.44 -1.39
N ASN A 314 -7.08 0.79 -1.77
CA ASN A 314 -8.35 1.08 -2.43
C ASN A 314 -8.13 1.42 -3.92
N PRO A 315 -7.92 0.41 -4.78
CA PRO A 315 -7.58 0.64 -6.20
C PRO A 315 -8.72 1.30 -6.98
N TYR A 316 -9.98 1.01 -6.63
CA TYR A 316 -11.12 1.67 -7.27
C TYR A 316 -11.13 3.18 -7.01
N ALA A 317 -10.99 3.60 -5.74
CA ALA A 317 -10.95 5.02 -5.41
C ALA A 317 -9.69 5.71 -6.00
N MET A 318 -8.55 5.02 -6.00
CA MET A 318 -7.32 5.51 -6.65
C MET A 318 -7.55 5.75 -8.15
N GLY A 319 -8.14 4.80 -8.85
CA GLY A 319 -8.47 4.94 -10.26
C GLY A 319 -9.44 6.08 -10.52
N TYR A 320 -10.54 6.14 -9.75
CA TYR A 320 -11.54 7.20 -9.87
C TYR A 320 -10.94 8.59 -9.66
N GLN A 321 -10.21 8.79 -8.57
CA GLN A 321 -9.56 10.06 -8.26
C GLN A 321 -8.50 10.46 -9.29
N THR A 322 -7.72 9.51 -9.78
CA THR A 322 -6.72 9.74 -10.84
C THR A 322 -7.39 10.26 -12.11
N MET A 323 -8.44 9.59 -12.54
CA MET A 323 -9.16 9.97 -13.75
C MET A 323 -9.86 11.32 -13.59
N TRP A 324 -10.50 11.58 -12.44
CA TRP A 324 -11.11 12.89 -12.17
C TRP A 324 -10.08 14.02 -12.23
N VAL A 325 -8.90 13.81 -11.63
CA VAL A 325 -7.80 14.78 -11.69
C VAL A 325 -7.26 14.94 -13.12
N ALA A 326 -7.19 13.87 -13.91
CA ALA A 326 -6.78 13.95 -15.31
C ALA A 326 -7.78 14.81 -16.12
N ILE A 327 -9.06 14.61 -15.92
CA ILE A 327 -10.10 15.43 -16.56
C ILE A 327 -9.99 16.90 -16.11
N GLN A 328 -9.80 17.15 -14.82
CA GLN A 328 -9.54 18.51 -14.33
C GLN A 328 -8.27 19.14 -14.93
N ALA A 329 -7.30 18.33 -15.32
CA ALA A 329 -6.07 18.83 -15.94
C ALA A 329 -6.29 19.45 -17.33
N THR A 330 -7.41 19.17 -17.99
CA THR A 330 -7.82 19.81 -19.25
C THR A 330 -8.33 21.24 -19.05
N VAL A 331 -8.69 21.61 -17.80
CA VAL A 331 -9.14 22.97 -17.45
C VAL A 331 -7.95 23.92 -17.38
N PRO A 332 -8.05 25.16 -17.89
CA PRO A 332 -7.00 26.16 -17.75
C PRO A 332 -6.58 26.37 -16.29
N LYS A 333 -5.26 26.37 -16.00
CA LYS A 333 -4.67 26.42 -14.64
C LYS A 333 -5.25 27.47 -13.69
N LYS A 334 -5.76 28.57 -14.21
CA LYS A 334 -6.32 29.67 -13.40
C LYS A 334 -7.74 29.37 -12.87
N LYS A 335 -8.39 28.31 -13.35
CA LYS A 335 -9.79 28.02 -13.06
C LYS A 335 -9.99 26.81 -12.12
N VAL A 336 -8.97 25.97 -11.97
CA VAL A 336 -9.02 24.79 -11.09
C VAL A 336 -7.72 24.67 -10.30
N LYS A 337 -7.84 24.37 -9.01
CA LYS A 337 -6.70 24.06 -8.14
C LYS A 337 -6.63 22.55 -7.98
N ILE A 338 -5.66 21.92 -8.63
CA ILE A 338 -5.37 20.49 -8.47
C ILE A 338 -4.40 20.33 -7.31
N GLU A 339 -4.79 19.48 -6.35
CA GLU A 339 -3.90 19.07 -5.28
C GLU A 339 -2.79 18.18 -5.84
N LYS A 340 -1.53 18.52 -5.49
CA LYS A 340 -0.37 17.87 -6.10
C LYS A 340 -0.17 16.43 -5.68
N LYS A 341 -0.48 16.08 -4.44
CA LYS A 341 -0.31 14.73 -3.90
C LYS A 341 -1.49 14.43 -2.98
N VAL A 342 -2.19 13.35 -3.25
CA VAL A 342 -3.20 12.76 -2.35
C VAL A 342 -2.83 11.30 -2.16
N LEU A 343 -2.75 10.88 -0.91
CA LEU A 343 -2.54 9.50 -0.51
C LEU A 343 -3.82 8.94 0.08
N LEU A 344 -4.13 7.73 -0.30
CA LEU A 344 -5.23 6.95 0.24
C LEU A 344 -4.70 6.08 1.38
N ASP A 345 -5.46 6.01 2.47
CA ASP A 345 -5.10 5.15 3.58
C ASP A 345 -5.29 3.68 3.23
N PRO A 346 -4.33 2.79 3.58
CA PRO A 346 -4.54 1.36 3.47
C PRO A 346 -5.47 0.85 4.59
N ALA A 347 -6.10 -0.30 4.37
CA ALA A 347 -6.87 -0.99 5.37
C ALA A 347 -6.18 -2.28 5.82
N TRP A 348 -6.24 -2.60 7.13
CA TRP A 348 -5.89 -3.92 7.63
C TRP A 348 -7.08 -4.85 7.50
N ILE A 349 -6.88 -5.96 6.81
CA ILE A 349 -7.89 -7.00 6.60
C ILE A 349 -7.37 -8.32 7.14
N ASP A 350 -8.14 -8.94 8.03
CA ASP A 350 -7.86 -10.24 8.61
C ASP A 350 -9.12 -11.11 8.65
N ALA A 351 -9.04 -12.29 9.24
CA ALA A 351 -10.14 -13.24 9.28
C ALA A 351 -11.38 -12.72 10.04
N GLU A 352 -11.23 -11.71 10.89
CA GLU A 352 -12.34 -11.15 11.68
C GLU A 352 -13.17 -10.13 10.88
N ASN A 353 -12.54 -9.43 9.92
CA ASN A 353 -13.17 -8.32 9.21
C ASN A 353 -13.29 -8.49 7.69
N ILE A 354 -12.67 -9.51 7.10
CA ILE A 354 -12.63 -9.72 5.64
C ILE A 354 -14.02 -9.85 4.96
N GLU A 355 -15.05 -10.19 5.72
CA GLU A 355 -16.44 -10.30 5.24
C GLU A 355 -17.30 -9.07 5.61
N SER A 356 -16.71 -8.05 6.25
CA SER A 356 -17.42 -6.83 6.60
C SER A 356 -17.66 -5.94 5.39
N GLU A 357 -18.88 -5.41 5.27
CA GLU A 357 -19.24 -4.44 4.23
C GLU A 357 -18.40 -3.15 4.30
N ASP A 358 -17.85 -2.81 5.46
CA ASP A 358 -17.01 -1.63 5.66
C ASP A 358 -15.71 -1.71 4.86
N TYR A 359 -15.24 -2.92 4.55
CA TYR A 359 -14.02 -3.17 3.79
C TYR A 359 -14.25 -3.61 2.33
N ALA A 360 -15.50 -3.59 1.84
CA ALA A 360 -15.82 -4.05 0.49
C ALA A 360 -15.01 -3.36 -0.62
N ASN A 361 -14.63 -2.09 -0.43
CA ASN A 361 -13.81 -1.36 -1.41
C ASN A 361 -12.32 -1.69 -1.37
N TYR A 362 -11.90 -2.47 -0.38
CA TYR A 362 -10.54 -2.96 -0.20
C TYR A 362 -10.39 -4.43 -0.59
N ILE A 363 -11.46 -5.08 -1.03
CA ILE A 363 -11.48 -6.47 -1.48
C ILE A 363 -11.50 -6.49 -3.01
N TYR A 364 -10.58 -7.25 -3.61
CA TYR A 364 -10.47 -7.38 -5.06
C TYR A 364 -11.27 -8.61 -5.52
N ASN A 365 -12.26 -8.41 -6.39
CA ASN A 365 -13.12 -9.48 -6.94
C ASN A 365 -13.30 -9.26 -8.45
#